data_4f4535a09825ae1505ee79f7232a78b1
#
_entry.id   4f4535a09825ae1505ee79f7232a78b1
#
_cell.length_a   1.000
_cell.length_b   1.000
_cell.length_c   1.000
_cell.angle_alpha   90.00
_cell.angle_beta   90.00
_cell.angle_gamma   90.00
#
_symmetry.space_group_name_H-M   'P 1'
#
loop_
_entity.id
_entity.type
_entity.pdbx_description
1 polymer ?
#
loop_
_entity_poly.entity_id
_entity_poly.type
_entity_poly.pdbx_seq_one_letter_code
_entity_poly.pdbx_strand_id
1 'polypeptide(L)'
;VLAEAEQREARGDYAGARPLYEAALERDNLAEAVYRRLMVCQRELGDAAGAMLTYRRCRELLSIVLGRAPAAETEAIRQTLESA
;
A
#
# COMPACT_ATOMS: atom_id res chain seq x y z
N VAL A 1 -11.88 8.24 7.62
CA VAL A 1 -11.68 7.32 6.51
C VAL A 1 -10.49 6.42 6.76
N LEU A 2 -9.30 6.98 7.03
CA LEU A 2 -8.14 6.15 7.33
C LEU A 2 -8.29 5.39 8.64
N ALA A 3 -8.93 6.00 9.64
CA ALA A 3 -9.16 5.33 10.92
C ALA A 3 -10.02 4.08 10.74
N GLU A 4 -11.05 4.13 9.91
CA GLU A 4 -11.89 2.96 9.64
C GLU A 4 -11.09 1.87 8.91
N ALA A 5 -10.27 2.26 7.92
CA ALA A 5 -9.43 1.31 7.20
C ALA A 5 -8.47 0.60 8.15
N GLU A 6 -7.83 1.36 9.04
CA GLU A 6 -6.90 0.80 10.01
C GLU A 6 -7.60 -0.14 10.99
N GLN A 7 -8.81 0.21 11.43
CA GLN A 7 -9.59 -0.65 12.32
C GLN A 7 -9.96 -1.97 11.65
N ARG A 8 -10.37 -1.92 10.38
CA ARG A 8 -10.70 -3.14 9.63
C ARG A 8 -9.47 -4.01 9.44
N GLU A 9 -8.35 -3.40 9.10
CA GLU A 9 -7.10 -4.12 8.94
C GLU A 9 -6.67 -4.78 10.26
N ALA A 10 -6.80 -4.08 11.38
CA ALA A 10 -6.44 -4.60 12.70
C ALA A 10 -7.27 -5.82 13.08
N ARG A 11 -8.51 -5.92 12.57
CA ARG A 11 -9.36 -7.08 12.79
C ARG A 11 -9.14 -8.19 11.76
N GLY A 12 -8.19 -8.03 10.86
CA GLY A 12 -7.96 -8.98 9.79
C GLY A 12 -8.92 -8.86 8.63
N ASP A 13 -9.74 -7.81 8.58
CA ASP A 13 -10.68 -7.57 7.48
C ASP A 13 -9.97 -6.82 6.35
N TYR A 14 -9.05 -7.50 5.69
CA TYR A 14 -8.26 -6.91 4.62
C TYR A 14 -9.12 -6.57 3.39
N ALA A 15 -10.14 -7.38 3.11
CA ALA A 15 -11.06 -7.12 2.00
C ALA A 15 -11.85 -5.83 2.23
N GLY A 16 -12.24 -5.55 3.48
CA GLY A 16 -12.94 -4.32 3.82
C GLY A 16 -12.03 -3.11 3.88
N ALA A 17 -10.78 -3.29 4.32
CA ALA A 17 -9.82 -2.19 4.42
C ALA A 17 -9.32 -1.74 3.04
N ARG A 18 -9.14 -2.67 2.11
CA ARG A 18 -8.54 -2.40 0.80
C ARG A 18 -9.20 -1.24 0.05
N PRO A 19 -10.52 -1.23 -0.17
CA PRO A 19 -11.13 -0.12 -0.94
C PRO A 19 -11.04 1.21 -0.22
N LEU A 20 -10.96 1.22 1.11
CA LEU A 20 -10.79 2.45 1.86
C LEU A 20 -9.40 3.06 1.66
N TYR A 21 -8.37 2.22 1.62
CA TYR A 21 -7.03 2.70 1.31
C TYR A 21 -6.92 3.16 -0.14
N GLU A 22 -7.57 2.45 -1.07
CA GLU A 22 -7.60 2.86 -2.47
C GLU A 22 -8.24 4.25 -2.63
N ALA A 23 -9.34 4.48 -1.94
CA ALA A 23 -10.02 5.78 -1.96
C ALA A 23 -9.14 6.88 -1.35
N ALA A 24 -8.40 6.56 -0.29
CA ALA A 24 -7.50 7.53 0.33
C ALA A 24 -6.39 7.96 -0.64
N LEU A 25 -5.87 7.03 -1.43
CA LEU A 25 -4.84 7.34 -2.43
C LEU A 25 -5.36 8.18 -3.59
N GLU A 26 -6.65 8.10 -3.88
CA GLU A 26 -7.25 8.98 -4.89
C GLU A 26 -7.24 10.44 -4.43
N ARG A 27 -7.29 10.67 -3.11
CA ARG A 27 -7.26 12.02 -2.55
C ARG A 27 -5.84 12.52 -2.35
N ASP A 28 -4.92 11.63 -1.97
CA ASP A 28 -3.52 11.98 -1.75
C ASP A 28 -2.64 10.85 -2.28
N ASN A 29 -2.23 10.97 -3.53
CA ASN A 29 -1.46 9.94 -4.19
C ASN A 29 0.04 9.95 -3.82
N LEU A 30 0.43 10.79 -2.87
CA LEU A 30 1.79 10.84 -2.34
C LEU A 30 1.89 10.32 -0.90
N ALA A 31 0.79 9.83 -0.34
CA ALA A 31 0.76 9.30 1.03
C ALA A 31 1.41 7.92 1.07
N GLU A 32 2.73 7.89 1.23
CA GLU A 32 3.50 6.64 1.17
C GLU A 32 3.03 5.61 2.20
N ALA A 33 2.66 6.06 3.40
CA ALA A 33 2.17 5.16 4.44
C ALA A 33 0.90 4.41 3.99
N VAL A 34 0.04 5.06 3.21
CA VAL A 34 -1.18 4.43 2.69
C VAL A 34 -0.84 3.38 1.64
N TYR A 35 0.15 3.65 0.79
CA TYR A 35 0.64 2.64 -0.15
C TYR A 35 1.10 1.38 0.59
N ARG A 36 1.84 1.55 1.69
CA ARG A 36 2.29 0.40 2.49
C ARG A 36 1.12 -0.42 3.01
N ARG A 37 0.10 0.26 3.56
CA ARG A 37 -1.06 -0.46 4.11
C ARG A 37 -1.83 -1.18 3.00
N LEU A 38 -1.98 -0.55 1.84
CA LEU A 38 -2.65 -1.19 0.71
C LEU A 38 -1.87 -2.42 0.23
N MET A 39 -0.55 -2.32 0.15
CA MET A 39 0.28 -3.45 -0.24
C MET A 39 0.11 -4.63 0.73
N VAL A 40 0.06 -4.35 2.03
CA VAL A 40 -0.16 -5.39 3.04
C VAL A 40 -1.52 -6.04 2.86
N CYS A 41 -2.57 -5.25 2.67
CA CYS A 41 -3.91 -5.80 2.44
C CYS A 41 -3.95 -6.71 1.21
N GLN A 42 -3.35 -6.26 0.12
CA GLN A 42 -3.31 -7.05 -1.11
C GLN A 42 -2.53 -8.35 -0.91
N ARG A 43 -1.39 -8.28 -0.22
CA ARG A 43 -0.60 -9.47 0.10
C ARG A 43 -1.41 -10.47 0.91
N GLU A 44 -2.10 -10.01 1.96
CA GLU A 44 -2.88 -10.87 2.84
C GLU A 44 -4.09 -11.48 2.12
N LEU A 45 -4.57 -10.82 1.08
CA LEU A 45 -5.66 -11.33 0.25
C LEU A 45 -5.15 -12.28 -0.85
N GLY A 46 -3.86 -12.56 -0.89
CA GLY A 46 -3.29 -13.44 -1.90
C GLY A 46 -3.05 -12.78 -3.24
N ASP A 47 -3.05 -11.44 -3.27
CA ASP A 47 -2.86 -10.66 -4.52
C ASP A 47 -1.48 -10.02 -4.52
N ALA A 48 -0.44 -10.84 -4.59
CA ALA A 48 0.93 -10.34 -4.62
C ALA A 48 1.20 -9.51 -5.88
N ALA A 49 0.60 -9.89 -7.00
CA ALA A 49 0.75 -9.13 -8.26
C ALA A 49 0.16 -7.73 -8.13
N GLY A 50 -1.03 -7.61 -7.53
CA GLY A 50 -1.65 -6.31 -7.27
C GLY A 50 -0.81 -5.47 -6.31
N ALA A 51 -0.23 -6.09 -5.28
CA ALA A 51 0.64 -5.40 -4.34
C ALA A 51 1.90 -4.85 -5.04
N MET A 52 2.47 -5.60 -5.98
CA MET A 52 3.62 -5.14 -6.76
C MET A 52 3.27 -3.95 -7.65
N LEU A 53 2.08 -3.94 -8.25
CA LEU A 53 1.63 -2.80 -9.03
C LEU A 53 1.46 -1.57 -8.15
N THR A 54 0.93 -1.74 -6.95
CA THR A 54 0.80 -0.66 -5.96
C THR A 54 2.18 -0.10 -5.61
N TYR A 55 3.15 -0.99 -5.37
CA TYR A 55 4.52 -0.57 -5.08
C TYR A 55 5.13 0.23 -6.22
N ARG A 56 4.99 -0.25 -7.46
CA ARG A 56 5.55 0.44 -8.63
C ARG A 56 4.96 1.83 -8.79
N ARG A 57 3.66 1.96 -8.57
CA ARG A 57 3.00 3.26 -8.65
C ARG A 57 3.55 4.20 -7.58
N CYS A 58 3.71 3.71 -6.36
CA CYS A 58 4.29 4.48 -5.27
C CYS A 58 5.70 4.95 -5.64
N ARG A 59 6.56 4.04 -6.08
CA ARG A 59 7.94 4.37 -6.45
C ARG A 59 7.99 5.41 -7.55
N GLU A 60 7.15 5.26 -8.57
CA GLU A 60 7.14 6.17 -9.72
C GLU A 60 6.70 7.57 -9.31
N LEU A 61 5.61 7.68 -8.53
CA LEU A 61 5.12 8.98 -8.10
C LEU A 61 6.08 9.69 -7.16
N LEU A 62 6.70 8.96 -6.23
CA LEU A 62 7.70 9.56 -5.35
C LEU A 62 8.91 10.07 -6.13
N SER A 63 9.33 9.34 -7.14
CA SER A 63 10.45 9.75 -7.99
C SER A 63 10.10 11.00 -8.80
N ILE A 64 8.96 10.99 -9.49
CA ILE A 64 8.57 12.06 -10.39
C ILE A 64 8.23 13.34 -9.63
N VAL A 65 7.46 13.23 -8.56
CA VAL A 65 6.92 14.40 -7.86
C VAL A 65 7.89 14.91 -6.79
N LEU A 66 8.49 14.01 -6.01
CA LEU A 66 9.32 14.38 -4.87
C LEU A 66 10.82 14.12 -5.08
N GLY A 67 11.19 13.48 -6.18
CA GLY A 67 12.59 13.20 -6.49
C GLY A 67 13.26 12.28 -5.50
N ARG A 68 12.52 11.33 -4.91
CA ARG A 68 13.09 10.42 -3.92
C ARG A 68 12.60 8.98 -4.11
N ALA A 69 13.37 8.05 -3.51
CA ALA A 69 13.01 6.63 -3.50
C ALA A 69 12.06 6.33 -2.35
N PRO A 70 11.35 5.17 -2.39
CA PRO A 70 10.54 4.75 -1.26
C PRO A 70 11.36 4.53 0.01
N ALA A 71 10.72 4.69 1.16
CA ALA A 71 11.36 4.50 2.46
C ALA A 71 11.70 3.02 2.67
N ALA A 72 12.61 2.77 3.64
CA ALA A 72 13.03 1.41 3.97
C ALA A 72 11.86 0.51 4.35
N GLU A 73 10.86 1.05 5.05
CA GLU A 73 9.68 0.30 5.46
C GLU A 73 8.88 -0.19 4.24
N THR A 74 8.78 0.63 3.20
CA THR A 74 8.09 0.26 1.97
C THR A 74 8.87 -0.83 1.23
N GLU A 75 10.19 -0.69 1.16
CA GLU A 75 11.04 -1.70 0.54
C GLU A 75 10.97 -3.03 1.28
N ALA A 76 10.87 -3.00 2.61
CA ALA A 76 10.75 -4.22 3.41
C ALA A 76 9.48 -5.00 3.04
N ILE A 77 8.37 -4.29 2.85
CA ILE A 77 7.11 -4.93 2.43
C ILE A 77 7.26 -5.51 1.02
N ARG A 78 7.86 -4.76 0.12
CA ARG A 78 8.09 -5.25 -1.25
C ARG A 78 8.88 -6.57 -1.24
N GLN A 79 9.90 -6.66 -0.40
CA GLN A 79 10.71 -7.88 -0.31
C GLN A 79 9.88 -9.08 0.11
N THR A 80 8.88 -8.89 0.97
CA THR A 80 8.01 -10.01 1.36
C THR A 80 7.14 -10.50 0.21
N LEU A 81 6.87 -9.66 -0.78
CA LEU A 81 6.07 -10.05 -1.94
C LEU A 81 6.85 -10.98 -2.87
N GLU A 82 8.16 -10.80 -2.94
CA GLU A 82 9.01 -11.63 -3.81
C GLU A 82 9.22 -13.02 -3.24
N SER A 83 9.07 -13.19 -1.93
CA SER A 83 9.22 -14.49 -1.28
C SER A 83 7.91 -15.28 -1.21
N ALA A 84 6.82 -14.71 -1.62
CA ALA A 84 5.51 -15.34 -1.51
C ALA A 84 5.27 -16.36 -2.62
#